data_12f76231e838774095de12ff1c08faa7
#
_entry.id   12f76231e838774095de12ff1c08faa7
#
_cell.length_a   1.000
_cell.length_b   1.000
_cell.length_c   1.000
_cell.angle_alpha   90.00
_cell.angle_beta   90.00
_cell.angle_gamma   90.00
#
_symmetry.space_group_name_H-M   'P 1'
#
loop_
_entity.id
_entity.type
_entity.pdbx_description
1 polymer ?
#
loop_
_entity_poly.entity_id
_entity_poly.type
_entity_poly.pdbx_seq_one_letter_code
_entity_poly.pdbx_strand_id
1 'polypeptide(L)'
;MTLREDAHLIMEAALKSAMPDAAVEKALKDFKLPKGKLVLIAAGKAAWHMAKTAAEILGNHITCGAVITKYAHVKADIPGLACYEAGHPVPDENSFYATQQAIDLVKDLSEEDTVVFLLSGGGSALLEKPLCSGEELQDVTRQLLACGADIIEINTIRKRLSAVKGGRFAQLCAPARVFSVVLSDIIGDPLDMIASGPAYPDASTCEEAISIAQKYQLQLTDEVWALLKQETPKELTNVETRITGSVKQLCKSAEETCRSLGYEPIVLTASMR
;
A
#
# COMPACT_ATOMS: atom_id res chain seq x y z
N MET A 1 -21.24 31.59 -15.26
CA MET A 1 -21.55 30.23 -14.72
C MET A 1 -22.44 30.42 -13.49
N THR A 2 -23.27 29.44 -13.19
CA THR A 2 -24.08 29.47 -11.96
C THR A 2 -23.24 28.95 -10.80
N LEU A 3 -23.58 29.31 -9.56
CA LEU A 3 -22.90 28.79 -8.36
C LEU A 3 -22.85 27.25 -8.31
N ARG A 4 -23.87 26.60 -8.90
CA ARG A 4 -23.92 25.13 -8.96
C ARG A 4 -22.90 24.55 -9.96
N GLU A 5 -22.72 25.19 -11.11
CA GLU A 5 -21.71 24.80 -12.11
C GLU A 5 -20.32 25.04 -11.54
N ASP A 6 -20.07 26.14 -10.85
CA ASP A 6 -18.79 26.42 -10.21
C ASP A 6 -18.46 25.38 -9.12
N ALA A 7 -19.44 25.03 -8.26
CA ALA A 7 -19.28 23.98 -7.26
C ALA A 7 -18.97 22.61 -7.90
N HIS A 8 -19.59 22.30 -9.03
CA HIS A 8 -19.32 21.05 -9.78
C HIS A 8 -17.89 21.01 -10.32
N LEU A 9 -17.43 22.11 -10.93
CA LEU A 9 -16.05 22.23 -11.41
C LEU A 9 -15.02 22.06 -10.30
N ILE A 10 -15.28 22.66 -9.11
CA ILE A 10 -14.39 22.51 -7.95
C ILE A 10 -14.31 21.05 -7.50
N MET A 11 -15.46 20.37 -7.38
CA MET A 11 -15.49 18.95 -6.99
C MET A 11 -14.80 18.05 -8.02
N GLU A 12 -15.06 18.27 -9.31
CA GLU A 12 -14.42 17.47 -10.38
C GLU A 12 -12.90 17.65 -10.39
N ALA A 13 -12.41 18.89 -10.27
CA ALA A 13 -10.99 19.19 -10.20
C ALA A 13 -10.33 18.50 -8.99
N ALA A 14 -10.97 18.57 -7.82
CA ALA A 14 -10.50 17.91 -6.62
C ALA A 14 -10.41 16.38 -6.81
N LEU A 15 -11.50 15.77 -7.27
CA LEU A 15 -11.54 14.31 -7.54
C LEU A 15 -10.47 13.90 -8.56
N LYS A 16 -10.35 14.62 -9.67
CA LYS A 16 -9.37 14.35 -10.72
C LYS A 16 -7.93 14.37 -10.18
N SER A 17 -7.62 15.30 -9.26
CA SER A 17 -6.28 15.43 -8.66
C SER A 17 -5.88 14.24 -7.78
N ALA A 18 -6.84 13.46 -7.31
CA ALA A 18 -6.64 12.28 -6.46
C ALA A 18 -6.87 10.95 -7.20
N MET A 19 -7.14 11.00 -8.51
CA MET A 19 -7.29 9.78 -9.30
C MET A 19 -5.98 9.00 -9.38
N PRO A 20 -6.04 7.66 -9.46
CA PRO A 20 -4.84 6.81 -9.54
C PRO A 20 -3.90 7.19 -10.68
N ASP A 21 -4.44 7.56 -11.83
CA ASP A 21 -3.68 7.95 -13.03
C ASP A 21 -2.84 9.20 -12.76
N ALA A 22 -3.47 10.29 -12.30
CA ALA A 22 -2.80 11.53 -11.96
C ALA A 22 -1.74 11.35 -10.85
N ALA A 23 -2.01 10.45 -9.90
CA ALA A 23 -1.10 10.10 -8.83
C ALA A 23 0.21 9.47 -9.38
N VAL A 24 0.08 8.50 -10.29
CA VAL A 24 1.21 7.80 -10.90
C VAL A 24 1.97 8.72 -11.86
N GLU A 25 1.28 9.47 -12.74
CA GLU A 25 1.89 10.44 -13.65
C GLU A 25 2.76 11.45 -12.88
N LYS A 26 2.22 12.02 -11.80
CA LYS A 26 2.95 12.96 -10.95
C LYS A 26 4.18 12.33 -10.29
N ALA A 27 4.04 11.11 -9.77
CA ALA A 27 5.12 10.42 -9.08
C ALA A 27 6.27 10.02 -10.03
N LEU A 28 5.95 9.60 -11.25
CA LEU A 28 6.92 9.14 -12.24
C LEU A 28 7.54 10.25 -13.08
N LYS A 29 7.09 11.51 -12.95
CA LYS A 29 7.60 12.64 -13.74
C LYS A 29 9.12 12.78 -13.70
N ASP A 30 9.72 12.61 -12.52
CA ASP A 30 11.17 12.74 -12.30
C ASP A 30 11.82 11.37 -11.98
N PHE A 31 11.13 10.28 -12.31
CA PHE A 31 11.64 8.93 -12.08
C PHE A 31 12.82 8.62 -12.99
N LYS A 32 13.91 8.13 -12.39
CA LYS A 32 15.11 7.74 -13.13
C LYS A 32 15.11 6.23 -13.36
N LEU A 33 15.17 5.84 -14.62
CA LEU A 33 15.26 4.44 -15.03
C LEU A 33 16.53 3.79 -14.44
N PRO A 34 16.43 2.53 -13.98
CA PRO A 34 17.59 1.75 -13.54
C PRO A 34 18.50 1.39 -14.72
N LYS A 35 19.73 0.95 -14.41
CA LYS A 35 20.62 0.32 -15.39
C LYS A 35 20.25 -1.14 -15.62
N GLY A 36 19.73 -1.80 -14.59
CA GLY A 36 19.30 -3.19 -14.58
C GLY A 36 17.81 -3.35 -14.87
N LYS A 37 17.19 -4.32 -14.20
CA LYS A 37 15.77 -4.64 -14.37
C LYS A 37 14.88 -3.58 -13.71
N LEU A 38 13.75 -3.31 -14.33
CA LEU A 38 12.65 -2.57 -13.76
C LEU A 38 11.49 -3.52 -13.48
N VAL A 39 11.24 -3.82 -12.22
CA VAL A 39 10.13 -4.68 -11.78
C VAL A 39 9.00 -3.80 -11.28
N LEU A 40 7.76 -4.05 -11.74
CA LEU A 40 6.59 -3.31 -11.29
C LEU A 40 5.71 -4.19 -10.42
N ILE A 41 5.51 -3.81 -9.17
CA ILE A 41 4.58 -4.47 -8.24
C ILE A 41 3.50 -3.47 -7.84
N ALA A 42 2.24 -3.85 -8.03
CA ALA A 42 1.10 -3.01 -7.66
C ALA A 42 0.14 -3.79 -6.75
N ALA A 43 -0.29 -3.19 -5.64
CA ALA A 43 -1.21 -3.83 -4.70
C ALA A 43 -2.27 -2.85 -4.16
N GLY A 44 -3.51 -3.30 -4.07
CA GLY A 44 -4.64 -2.54 -3.53
C GLY A 44 -5.82 -2.42 -4.50
N LYS A 45 -6.88 -1.72 -4.07
CA LYS A 45 -8.12 -1.57 -4.85
C LYS A 45 -7.92 -0.82 -6.17
N ALA A 46 -6.97 0.12 -6.22
CA ALA A 46 -6.64 0.89 -7.41
C ALA A 46 -5.42 0.34 -8.17
N ALA A 47 -4.86 -0.81 -7.75
CA ALA A 47 -3.61 -1.35 -8.27
C ALA A 47 -3.62 -1.54 -9.79
N TRP A 48 -4.72 -2.02 -10.36
CA TRP A 48 -4.83 -2.20 -11.81
C TRP A 48 -4.72 -0.88 -12.58
N HIS A 49 -5.43 0.17 -12.13
CA HIS A 49 -5.37 1.49 -12.77
C HIS A 49 -3.97 2.12 -12.64
N MET A 50 -3.39 2.06 -11.43
CA MET A 50 -2.03 2.57 -11.21
C MET A 50 -1.00 1.85 -12.07
N ALA A 51 -1.09 0.52 -12.15
CA ALA A 51 -0.17 -0.31 -12.96
C ALA A 51 -0.33 -0.05 -14.46
N LYS A 52 -1.58 0.12 -14.95
CA LYS A 52 -1.86 0.47 -16.33
C LYS A 52 -1.20 1.80 -16.69
N THR A 53 -1.40 2.84 -15.91
CA THR A 53 -0.78 4.15 -16.14
C THR A 53 0.74 4.07 -16.08
N ALA A 54 1.31 3.35 -15.10
CA ALA A 54 2.75 3.17 -15.03
C ALA A 54 3.30 2.41 -16.25
N ALA A 55 2.58 1.40 -16.74
CA ALA A 55 2.95 0.67 -17.94
C ALA A 55 2.89 1.55 -19.22
N GLU A 56 1.93 2.46 -19.31
CA GLU A 56 1.84 3.42 -20.41
C GLU A 56 3.01 4.42 -20.40
N ILE A 57 3.48 4.84 -19.23
CA ILE A 57 4.60 5.78 -19.08
C ILE A 57 5.95 5.09 -19.28
N LEU A 58 6.14 3.93 -18.65
CA LEU A 58 7.44 3.24 -18.59
C LEU A 58 7.64 2.30 -19.80
N GLY A 59 6.56 1.86 -20.42
CA GLY A 59 6.59 1.05 -21.64
C GLY A 59 7.49 -0.17 -21.57
N ASN A 60 8.34 -0.33 -22.57
CA ASN A 60 9.26 -1.48 -22.71
C ASN A 60 10.41 -1.49 -21.68
N HIS A 61 10.51 -0.51 -20.80
CA HIS A 61 11.50 -0.53 -19.71
C HIS A 61 11.08 -1.48 -18.59
N ILE A 62 9.80 -1.81 -18.48
CA ILE A 62 9.32 -2.80 -17.49
C ILE A 62 9.77 -4.19 -17.95
N THR A 63 10.58 -4.83 -17.09
CA THR A 63 11.08 -6.18 -17.36
C THR A 63 10.01 -7.24 -17.04
N CYS A 64 9.33 -7.10 -15.92
CA CYS A 64 8.26 -7.97 -15.45
C CYS A 64 7.51 -7.29 -14.31
N GLY A 65 6.38 -7.88 -13.89
CA GLY A 65 5.69 -7.37 -12.72
C GLY A 65 4.43 -8.16 -12.36
N ALA A 66 3.85 -7.79 -11.21
CA ALA A 66 2.63 -8.36 -10.67
C ALA A 66 1.68 -7.26 -10.19
N VAL A 67 0.41 -7.43 -10.48
CA VAL A 67 -0.69 -6.57 -10.07
C VAL A 67 -1.65 -7.38 -9.22
N ILE A 68 -1.88 -6.97 -7.97
CA ILE A 68 -2.76 -7.67 -7.03
C ILE A 68 -3.90 -6.74 -6.65
N THR A 69 -5.11 -7.07 -7.08
CA THR A 69 -6.30 -6.26 -6.81
C THR A 69 -7.46 -7.12 -6.33
N LYS A 70 -8.56 -6.49 -5.94
CA LYS A 70 -9.74 -7.25 -5.49
C LYS A 70 -10.49 -7.84 -6.69
N TYR A 71 -11.29 -8.86 -6.46
CA TYR A 71 -12.15 -9.49 -7.47
C TYR A 71 -12.95 -8.48 -8.30
N ALA A 72 -13.09 -8.77 -9.59
CA ALA A 72 -13.76 -7.94 -10.59
C ALA A 72 -13.14 -6.55 -10.82
N HIS A 73 -11.83 -6.38 -10.52
CA HIS A 73 -11.11 -5.11 -10.71
C HIS A 73 -10.04 -5.17 -11.79
N VAL A 74 -9.64 -6.34 -12.26
CA VAL A 74 -8.87 -6.50 -13.49
C VAL A 74 -9.80 -6.26 -14.69
N LYS A 75 -9.52 -5.24 -15.48
CA LYS A 75 -10.37 -4.86 -16.62
C LYS A 75 -9.87 -5.40 -17.96
N ALA A 76 -8.55 -5.58 -18.06
CA ALA A 76 -7.87 -6.11 -19.25
C ALA A 76 -6.45 -6.53 -18.87
N ASP A 77 -5.81 -7.29 -19.75
CA ASP A 77 -4.40 -7.60 -19.62
C ASP A 77 -3.53 -6.35 -19.78
N ILE A 78 -2.47 -6.27 -18.98
CA ILE A 78 -1.44 -5.23 -19.10
C ILE A 78 -0.17 -5.93 -19.62
N PRO A 79 0.34 -5.58 -20.80
CA PRO A 79 1.52 -6.25 -21.37
C PRO A 79 2.70 -6.25 -20.41
N GLY A 80 3.32 -7.40 -20.20
CA GLY A 80 4.47 -7.58 -19.31
C GLY A 80 4.14 -7.71 -17.82
N LEU A 81 2.87 -7.63 -17.42
CA LEU A 81 2.43 -7.73 -16.03
C LEU A 81 1.45 -8.89 -15.84
N ALA A 82 1.67 -9.71 -14.82
CA ALA A 82 0.70 -10.71 -14.38
C ALA A 82 -0.33 -10.07 -13.44
N CYS A 83 -1.61 -10.17 -13.77
CA CYS A 83 -2.69 -9.61 -12.97
C CYS A 83 -3.38 -10.70 -12.15
N TYR A 84 -3.53 -10.47 -10.85
CA TYR A 84 -4.17 -11.36 -9.90
C TYR A 84 -5.33 -10.67 -9.19
N GLU A 85 -6.40 -11.41 -8.97
CA GLU A 85 -7.54 -10.98 -8.18
C GLU A 85 -7.62 -11.80 -6.88
N ALA A 86 -7.91 -11.12 -5.76
CA ALA A 86 -7.83 -11.69 -4.42
C ALA A 86 -8.88 -11.13 -3.48
N GLY A 87 -9.00 -11.72 -2.29
CA GLY A 87 -9.99 -11.39 -1.27
C GLY A 87 -9.76 -10.03 -0.61
N HIS A 88 -10.84 -9.30 -0.43
CA HIS A 88 -10.88 -8.04 0.32
C HIS A 88 -12.28 -7.85 0.92
N PRO A 89 -12.45 -7.49 2.20
CA PRO A 89 -11.44 -7.01 3.18
C PRO A 89 -10.65 -8.13 3.90
N VAL A 90 -11.02 -9.39 3.74
CA VAL A 90 -10.33 -10.53 4.34
C VAL A 90 -9.42 -11.17 3.30
N PRO A 91 -8.12 -11.39 3.60
CA PRO A 91 -7.23 -12.08 2.70
C PRO A 91 -7.64 -13.55 2.53
N ASP A 92 -7.40 -14.10 1.35
CA ASP A 92 -7.68 -15.49 1.00
C ASP A 92 -6.47 -16.16 0.36
N GLU A 93 -6.61 -17.42 -0.06
CA GLU A 93 -5.56 -18.18 -0.71
C GLU A 93 -5.02 -17.50 -1.99
N ASN A 94 -5.88 -16.76 -2.72
CA ASN A 94 -5.44 -16.00 -3.87
C ASN A 94 -4.58 -14.79 -3.48
N SER A 95 -4.85 -14.16 -2.32
CA SER A 95 -3.96 -13.12 -1.76
C SER A 95 -2.58 -13.71 -1.45
N PHE A 96 -2.54 -14.89 -0.82
CA PHE A 96 -1.30 -15.55 -0.44
C PHE A 96 -0.49 -16.01 -1.66
N TYR A 97 -1.17 -16.57 -2.66
CA TYR A 97 -0.56 -16.98 -3.93
C TYR A 97 0.01 -15.78 -4.70
N ALA A 98 -0.81 -14.75 -4.93
CA ALA A 98 -0.40 -13.57 -5.68
C ALA A 98 0.77 -12.82 -5.02
N THR A 99 0.75 -12.75 -3.67
CA THR A 99 1.86 -12.15 -2.91
C THR A 99 3.13 -12.98 -3.02
N GLN A 100 3.03 -14.31 -3.03
CA GLN A 100 4.19 -15.18 -3.27
C GLN A 100 4.79 -14.93 -4.66
N GLN A 101 3.95 -14.77 -5.71
CA GLN A 101 4.44 -14.41 -7.05
C GLN A 101 5.18 -13.07 -7.04
N ALA A 102 4.66 -12.07 -6.32
CA ALA A 102 5.33 -10.77 -6.18
C ALA A 102 6.69 -10.91 -5.44
N ILE A 103 6.77 -11.73 -4.39
CA ILE A 103 8.02 -12.03 -3.67
C ILE A 103 9.04 -12.70 -4.63
N ASP A 104 8.60 -13.68 -5.41
CA ASP A 104 9.47 -14.41 -6.33
C ASP A 104 10.08 -13.53 -7.43
N LEU A 105 9.42 -12.44 -7.79
CA LEU A 105 9.94 -11.46 -8.75
C LEU A 105 11.00 -10.54 -8.16
N VAL A 106 11.06 -10.37 -6.84
CA VAL A 106 11.90 -9.33 -6.20
C VAL A 106 13.04 -9.88 -5.34
N LYS A 107 13.03 -11.16 -4.98
CA LYS A 107 13.98 -11.76 -4.01
C LYS A 107 15.43 -11.85 -4.48
N ASP A 108 15.67 -11.84 -5.81
CA ASP A 108 17.00 -12.07 -6.41
C ASP A 108 17.42 -10.86 -7.29
N LEU A 109 17.11 -9.65 -6.84
CA LEU A 109 17.48 -8.43 -7.53
C LEU A 109 18.86 -7.91 -7.09
N SER A 110 19.49 -7.10 -7.96
CA SER A 110 20.79 -6.47 -7.73
C SER A 110 20.66 -4.96 -7.40
N GLU A 111 21.76 -4.31 -7.04
CA GLU A 111 21.84 -2.85 -6.81
C GLU A 111 21.49 -2.01 -8.06
N GLU A 112 21.64 -2.59 -9.25
CA GLU A 112 21.33 -1.91 -10.51
C GLU A 112 19.82 -1.97 -10.85
N ASP A 113 19.07 -2.81 -10.15
CA ASP A 113 17.64 -3.04 -10.37
C ASP A 113 16.79 -2.06 -9.55
N THR A 114 15.57 -1.84 -10.01
CA THR A 114 14.60 -1.02 -9.29
C THR A 114 13.22 -1.69 -9.29
N VAL A 115 12.58 -1.68 -8.13
CA VAL A 115 11.18 -2.05 -7.97
C VAL A 115 10.34 -0.78 -7.91
N VAL A 116 9.44 -0.58 -8.87
CA VAL A 116 8.36 0.40 -8.78
C VAL A 116 7.21 -0.26 -8.03
N PHE A 117 6.98 0.19 -6.80
CA PHE A 117 5.97 -0.36 -5.91
C PHE A 117 4.79 0.59 -5.79
N LEU A 118 3.65 0.23 -6.39
CA LEU A 118 2.43 1.01 -6.42
C LEU A 118 1.45 0.47 -5.37
N LEU A 119 1.11 1.28 -4.38
CA LEU A 119 0.29 0.87 -3.25
C LEU A 119 -0.94 1.75 -3.11
N SER A 120 -2.12 1.14 -2.93
CA SER A 120 -3.37 1.83 -2.67
C SER A 120 -4.18 1.18 -1.54
N GLY A 121 -5.28 1.80 -1.14
CA GLY A 121 -6.16 1.28 -0.10
C GLY A 121 -6.58 -0.17 -0.33
N GLY A 122 -6.73 -0.92 0.75
CA GLY A 122 -7.04 -2.35 0.73
C GLY A 122 -5.83 -3.28 0.63
N GLY A 123 -4.62 -2.74 0.51
CA GLY A 123 -3.38 -3.52 0.42
C GLY A 123 -3.13 -4.43 1.63
N SER A 124 -3.67 -4.12 2.81
CA SER A 124 -3.52 -4.99 4.00
C SER A 124 -4.09 -6.40 3.83
N ALA A 125 -5.12 -6.57 2.99
CA ALA A 125 -5.68 -7.88 2.66
C ALA A 125 -5.13 -8.42 1.34
N LEU A 126 -4.98 -7.57 0.34
CA LEU A 126 -4.59 -7.97 -1.02
C LEU A 126 -3.11 -8.37 -1.11
N LEU A 127 -2.21 -7.67 -0.40
CA LEU A 127 -0.80 -8.00 -0.29
C LEU A 127 -0.53 -8.67 1.06
N GLU A 128 -0.79 -9.97 1.14
CA GLU A 128 -0.61 -10.77 2.35
C GLU A 128 0.04 -12.12 2.05
N LYS A 129 1.07 -12.44 2.81
CA LYS A 129 1.68 -13.77 2.85
C LYS A 129 1.94 -14.14 4.31
N PRO A 130 1.10 -14.99 4.92
CA PRO A 130 1.30 -15.35 6.32
C PRO A 130 2.60 -16.14 6.53
N LEU A 131 3.21 -15.95 7.70
CA LEU A 131 4.33 -16.74 8.20
C LEU A 131 3.85 -17.94 9.03
N CYS A 132 2.57 -17.97 9.42
CA CYS A 132 1.85 -19.11 9.99
C CYS A 132 0.81 -19.62 8.98
N SER A 133 -0.06 -20.54 9.36
CA SER A 133 -1.16 -20.94 8.49
C SER A 133 -2.16 -19.79 8.26
N GLY A 134 -2.86 -19.81 7.10
CA GLY A 134 -3.89 -18.83 6.80
C GLY A 134 -5.03 -18.85 7.82
N GLU A 135 -5.37 -20.03 8.33
CA GLU A 135 -6.39 -20.22 9.37
C GLU A 135 -5.98 -19.56 10.70
N GLU A 136 -4.72 -19.71 11.12
CA GLU A 136 -4.19 -19.06 12.32
C GLU A 136 -4.19 -17.53 12.19
N LEU A 137 -3.75 -16.99 11.03
CA LEU A 137 -3.81 -15.54 10.78
C LEU A 137 -5.24 -15.01 10.89
N GLN A 138 -6.22 -15.73 10.31
CA GLN A 138 -7.64 -15.36 10.37
C GLN A 138 -8.17 -15.45 11.80
N ASP A 139 -7.80 -16.51 12.55
CA ASP A 139 -8.23 -16.69 13.93
C ASP A 139 -7.70 -15.60 14.85
N VAL A 140 -6.40 -15.31 14.79
CA VAL A 140 -5.78 -14.21 15.56
C VAL A 140 -6.43 -12.86 15.21
N THR A 141 -6.71 -12.61 13.93
CA THR A 141 -7.39 -11.38 13.51
C THR A 141 -8.81 -11.31 14.08
N ARG A 142 -9.54 -12.42 14.09
CA ARG A 142 -10.90 -12.51 14.66
C ARG A 142 -10.89 -12.25 16.18
N GLN A 143 -9.93 -12.84 16.90
CA GLN A 143 -9.77 -12.62 18.33
C GLN A 143 -9.52 -11.14 18.65
N LEU A 144 -8.58 -10.48 17.91
CA LEU A 144 -8.26 -9.07 18.09
C LEU A 144 -9.47 -8.15 17.83
N LEU A 145 -10.26 -8.43 16.81
CA LEU A 145 -11.50 -7.69 16.54
C LEU A 145 -12.54 -7.91 17.63
N ALA A 146 -12.71 -9.14 18.10
CA ALA A 146 -13.70 -9.50 19.13
C ALA A 146 -13.39 -8.89 20.50
N CYS A 147 -12.11 -8.73 20.86
CA CYS A 147 -11.71 -8.13 22.14
C CYS A 147 -11.66 -6.59 22.11
N GLY A 148 -11.94 -5.97 20.95
CA GLY A 148 -11.97 -4.52 20.79
C GLY A 148 -10.57 -3.88 20.74
N ALA A 149 -9.54 -4.61 20.28
CA ALA A 149 -8.24 -4.06 20.03
C ALA A 149 -8.31 -2.93 18.97
N ASP A 150 -7.56 -1.86 19.18
CA ASP A 150 -7.52 -0.78 18.22
C ASP A 150 -6.69 -1.15 16.97
N ILE A 151 -6.76 -0.31 15.93
CA ILE A 151 -6.10 -0.59 14.66
C ILE A 151 -4.57 -0.62 14.79
N ILE A 152 -3.99 0.10 15.74
CA ILE A 152 -2.54 0.11 16.00
C ILE A 152 -2.14 -1.24 16.60
N GLU A 153 -2.87 -1.68 17.63
CA GLU A 153 -2.65 -2.97 18.28
C GLU A 153 -2.83 -4.14 17.30
N ILE A 154 -3.88 -4.10 16.48
CA ILE A 154 -4.12 -5.11 15.43
C ILE A 154 -2.94 -5.16 14.45
N ASN A 155 -2.47 -4.00 13.94
CA ASN A 155 -1.35 -3.95 13.01
C ASN A 155 -0.03 -4.38 13.66
N THR A 156 0.21 -4.07 14.94
CA THR A 156 1.40 -4.50 15.68
C THR A 156 1.53 -6.02 15.69
N ILE A 157 0.43 -6.74 15.90
CA ILE A 157 0.40 -8.20 15.82
C ILE A 157 0.54 -8.67 14.36
N ARG A 158 -0.29 -8.15 13.44
CA ARG A 158 -0.34 -8.63 12.05
C ARG A 158 0.97 -8.43 11.27
N LYS A 159 1.71 -7.34 11.55
CA LYS A 159 3.02 -7.11 10.93
C LYS A 159 4.00 -8.24 11.23
N ARG A 160 3.93 -8.86 12.41
CA ARG A 160 4.80 -9.97 12.80
C ARG A 160 4.40 -11.30 12.20
N LEU A 161 3.14 -11.46 11.86
CA LEU A 161 2.61 -12.69 11.25
C LEU A 161 2.69 -12.69 9.72
N SER A 162 3.25 -11.66 9.10
CA SER A 162 3.29 -11.48 7.66
C SER A 162 4.73 -11.42 7.12
N ALA A 163 4.97 -12.08 6.00
CA ALA A 163 6.25 -12.03 5.29
C ALA A 163 6.50 -10.71 4.56
N VAL A 164 5.47 -9.85 4.41
CA VAL A 164 5.57 -8.64 3.57
C VAL A 164 5.27 -7.33 4.30
N LYS A 165 4.61 -7.38 5.48
CA LYS A 165 4.26 -6.19 6.25
C LYS A 165 5.42 -5.67 7.11
N GLY A 166 5.28 -4.46 7.65
CA GLY A 166 6.26 -3.86 8.56
C GLY A 166 7.66 -3.74 7.95
N GLY A 167 7.77 -3.31 6.70
CA GLY A 167 9.04 -3.11 6.00
C GLY A 167 9.61 -4.36 5.32
N ARG A 168 9.07 -5.54 5.59
CA ARG A 168 9.64 -6.80 5.09
C ARG A 168 9.61 -6.93 3.57
N PHE A 169 8.59 -6.39 2.89
CA PHE A 169 8.59 -6.42 1.43
C PHE A 169 9.77 -5.64 0.84
N ALA A 170 10.04 -4.44 1.33
CA ALA A 170 11.20 -3.67 0.87
C ALA A 170 12.53 -4.32 1.26
N GLN A 171 12.60 -5.01 2.40
CA GLN A 171 13.77 -5.79 2.80
C GLN A 171 14.02 -6.97 1.85
N LEU A 172 12.95 -7.65 1.37
CA LEU A 172 13.05 -8.72 0.36
C LEU A 172 13.55 -8.20 -1.00
N CYS A 173 13.30 -6.94 -1.32
CA CYS A 173 13.80 -6.31 -2.54
C CYS A 173 15.29 -5.96 -2.47
N ALA A 174 15.89 -5.88 -1.28
CA ALA A 174 17.30 -5.48 -1.14
C ALA A 174 18.26 -6.46 -1.84
N PRO A 175 19.31 -5.95 -2.50
CA PRO A 175 19.83 -4.58 -2.49
C PRO A 175 19.21 -3.63 -3.52
N ALA A 176 18.20 -4.05 -4.30
CA ALA A 176 17.54 -3.20 -5.28
C ALA A 176 16.83 -2.01 -4.64
N ARG A 177 16.77 -0.89 -5.37
CA ARG A 177 16.01 0.29 -4.97
C ARG A 177 14.50 0.01 -5.07
N VAL A 178 13.75 0.46 -4.07
CA VAL A 178 12.28 0.47 -4.09
C VAL A 178 11.79 1.90 -4.26
N PHE A 179 11.13 2.19 -5.36
CA PHE A 179 10.43 3.45 -5.59
C PHE A 179 8.95 3.24 -5.30
N SER A 180 8.55 3.60 -4.08
CA SER A 180 7.19 3.38 -3.57
C SER A 180 6.28 4.57 -3.86
N VAL A 181 5.19 4.35 -4.58
CA VAL A 181 4.13 5.33 -4.86
C VAL A 181 2.89 4.91 -4.08
N VAL A 182 2.50 5.72 -3.10
CA VAL A 182 1.39 5.42 -2.20
C VAL A 182 0.22 6.36 -2.49
N LEU A 183 -0.88 5.80 -2.96
CA LEU A 183 -2.17 6.47 -3.07
C LEU A 183 -2.89 6.33 -1.71
N SER A 184 -2.79 7.38 -0.89
CA SER A 184 -3.27 7.33 0.50
C SER A 184 -4.78 7.55 0.60
N ASP A 185 -5.46 6.66 1.31
CA ASP A 185 -6.87 6.77 1.70
C ASP A 185 -7.05 6.96 3.22
N ILE A 186 -5.94 7.20 3.94
CA ILE A 186 -5.94 7.38 5.41
C ILE A 186 -5.59 8.83 5.76
N ILE A 187 -6.37 9.43 6.65
CA ILE A 187 -6.13 10.80 7.12
C ILE A 187 -4.79 10.89 7.83
N GLY A 188 -3.95 11.85 7.41
CA GLY A 188 -2.61 12.07 7.98
C GLY A 188 -1.50 11.28 7.31
N ASP A 189 -1.85 10.39 6.38
CA ASP A 189 -0.92 9.61 5.55
C ASP A 189 0.12 8.77 6.35
N PRO A 190 -0.29 8.03 7.42
CA PRO A 190 0.66 7.24 8.21
C PRO A 190 1.13 6.03 7.39
N LEU A 191 2.34 6.10 6.84
CA LEU A 191 2.90 5.10 5.91
C LEU A 191 3.02 3.70 6.54
N ASP A 192 3.23 3.62 7.84
CA ASP A 192 3.29 2.38 8.61
C ASP A 192 1.92 1.70 8.78
N MET A 193 0.82 2.45 8.55
CA MET A 193 -0.56 1.96 8.63
C MET A 193 -1.12 1.62 7.25
N ILE A 194 -0.69 2.32 6.19
CA ILE A 194 -1.16 2.05 4.82
C ILE A 194 -0.67 0.67 4.40
N ALA A 195 -1.60 -0.25 4.13
CA ALA A 195 -1.35 -1.66 3.86
C ALA A 195 -0.46 -2.35 4.93
N SER A 196 -0.44 -1.82 6.17
CA SER A 196 0.44 -2.24 7.28
C SER A 196 1.95 -2.09 6.96
N GLY A 197 2.31 -1.07 6.16
CA GLY A 197 3.66 -0.62 5.92
C GLY A 197 4.61 -1.59 5.21
N PRO A 198 4.31 -2.15 4.01
CA PRO A 198 5.19 -3.13 3.36
C PRO A 198 6.58 -2.58 3.00
N ALA A 199 6.64 -1.29 2.67
CA ALA A 199 7.87 -0.59 2.30
C ALA A 199 8.16 0.60 3.23
N TYR A 200 7.84 0.45 4.53
CA TYR A 200 8.09 1.46 5.54
C TYR A 200 8.60 0.80 6.83
N PRO A 201 9.60 1.39 7.52
CA PRO A 201 10.11 0.86 8.78
C PRO A 201 9.01 0.74 9.82
N ASP A 202 9.03 -0.32 10.60
CA ASP A 202 8.06 -0.55 11.66
C ASP A 202 8.58 -0.05 13.02
N ALA A 203 7.93 0.95 13.57
CA ALA A 203 8.29 1.49 14.90
C ALA A 203 7.85 0.57 16.06
N SER A 204 6.86 -0.33 15.84
CA SER A 204 6.37 -1.22 16.91
C SER A 204 7.39 -2.30 17.29
N THR A 205 7.44 -2.71 18.56
CA THR A 205 8.43 -3.69 19.07
C THR A 205 7.80 -5.06 19.34
N CYS A 206 8.63 -6.10 19.43
CA CYS A 206 8.16 -7.44 19.79
C CYS A 206 7.61 -7.46 21.23
N GLU A 207 8.13 -6.65 22.15
CA GLU A 207 7.62 -6.51 23.51
C GLU A 207 6.20 -5.93 23.51
N GLU A 208 5.91 -4.93 22.66
CA GLU A 208 4.56 -4.40 22.48
C GLU A 208 3.61 -5.46 21.94
N ALA A 209 4.03 -6.24 20.95
CA ALA A 209 3.21 -7.32 20.40
C ALA A 209 2.88 -8.40 21.46
N ILE A 210 3.87 -8.80 22.25
CA ILE A 210 3.70 -9.74 23.35
C ILE A 210 2.75 -9.16 24.41
N SER A 211 2.93 -7.88 24.78
CA SER A 211 2.09 -7.19 25.75
C SER A 211 0.61 -7.11 25.30
N ILE A 212 0.37 -6.84 24.01
CA ILE A 212 -0.97 -6.82 23.43
C ILE A 212 -1.60 -8.22 23.50
N ALA A 213 -0.86 -9.26 23.10
CA ALA A 213 -1.33 -10.62 23.16
C ALA A 213 -1.72 -11.06 24.58
N GLN A 214 -0.93 -10.67 25.58
CA GLN A 214 -1.19 -10.92 26.99
C GLN A 214 -2.36 -10.09 27.53
N LYS A 215 -2.45 -8.80 27.19
CA LYS A 215 -3.54 -7.89 27.57
C LYS A 215 -4.90 -8.45 27.19
N TYR A 216 -5.00 -8.97 25.99
CA TYR A 216 -6.25 -9.52 25.47
C TYR A 216 -6.38 -11.03 25.63
N GLN A 217 -5.44 -11.70 26.31
CA GLN A 217 -5.42 -13.14 26.56
C GLN A 217 -5.66 -13.96 25.29
N LEU A 218 -5.00 -13.56 24.19
CA LEU A 218 -5.14 -14.22 22.89
C LEU A 218 -4.72 -15.68 22.98
N GLN A 219 -5.54 -16.56 22.41
CA GLN A 219 -5.23 -17.97 22.29
C GLN A 219 -4.34 -18.18 21.08
N LEU A 220 -3.05 -18.34 21.28
CA LEU A 220 -2.03 -18.42 20.24
C LEU A 220 -1.29 -19.75 20.32
N THR A 221 -0.94 -20.30 19.16
CA THR A 221 -0.05 -21.47 19.07
C THR A 221 1.39 -21.09 19.44
N ASP A 222 2.20 -22.09 19.74
CA ASP A 222 3.65 -21.87 20.00
C ASP A 222 4.35 -21.24 18.80
N GLU A 223 3.94 -21.57 17.58
CA GLU A 223 4.45 -20.98 16.34
C GLU A 223 4.15 -19.47 16.28
N VAL A 224 2.91 -19.08 16.52
CA VAL A 224 2.53 -17.65 16.56
C VAL A 224 3.26 -16.91 17.66
N TRP A 225 3.40 -17.50 18.86
CA TRP A 225 4.21 -16.90 19.94
C TRP A 225 5.68 -16.70 19.55
N ALA A 226 6.26 -17.66 18.80
CA ALA A 226 7.63 -17.53 18.29
C ALA A 226 7.75 -16.39 17.26
N LEU A 227 6.75 -16.20 16.39
CA LEU A 227 6.71 -15.10 15.43
C LEU A 227 6.57 -13.72 16.10
N LEU A 228 5.78 -13.61 17.18
CA LEU A 228 5.64 -12.33 17.91
C LEU A 228 6.96 -11.87 18.56
N LYS A 229 7.89 -12.78 18.84
CA LYS A 229 9.23 -12.50 19.39
C LYS A 229 10.23 -12.04 18.34
N GLN A 230 9.88 -12.06 17.06
CA GLN A 230 10.74 -11.63 15.97
C GLN A 230 10.52 -10.15 15.64
N GLU A 231 11.60 -9.38 15.61
CA GLU A 231 11.50 -7.98 15.22
C GLU A 231 11.24 -7.82 13.72
N THR A 232 10.54 -6.76 13.41
CA THR A 232 10.35 -6.22 12.05
C THR A 232 11.48 -5.24 11.70
N PRO A 233 11.76 -4.98 10.42
CA PRO A 233 12.74 -3.98 9.99
C PRO A 233 12.52 -2.60 10.63
N LYS A 234 13.53 -2.09 11.32
CA LYS A 234 13.50 -0.76 11.96
C LYS A 234 14.04 0.33 11.05
N GLU A 235 14.84 -0.04 10.08
CA GLU A 235 15.44 0.85 9.10
C GLU A 235 15.38 0.22 7.71
N LEU A 236 15.17 1.05 6.70
CA LEU A 236 15.18 0.69 5.29
C LEU A 236 16.00 1.73 4.54
N THR A 237 17.11 1.31 3.94
CA THR A 237 18.03 2.19 3.22
C THR A 237 17.79 2.24 1.71
N ASN A 238 16.97 1.32 1.20
CA ASN A 238 16.72 1.11 -0.22
C ASN A 238 15.37 1.69 -0.70
N VAL A 239 14.63 2.44 0.11
CA VAL A 239 13.27 2.90 -0.22
C VAL A 239 13.23 4.42 -0.41
N GLU A 240 12.61 4.84 -1.52
CA GLU A 240 12.15 6.21 -1.74
C GLU A 240 10.63 6.21 -1.87
N THR A 241 9.91 6.96 -1.02
CA THR A 241 8.45 6.99 -1.02
C THR A 241 7.90 8.30 -1.55
N ARG A 242 6.89 8.22 -2.42
CA ARG A 242 6.07 9.33 -2.92
C ARG A 242 4.63 9.11 -2.48
N ILE A 243 4.10 9.99 -1.62
CA ILE A 243 2.69 9.99 -1.24
C ILE A 243 1.93 10.83 -2.26
N THR A 244 0.85 10.27 -2.79
CA THR A 244 0.01 10.90 -3.81
C THR A 244 -1.47 10.68 -3.48
N GLY A 245 -2.36 11.51 -4.06
CA GLY A 245 -3.81 11.33 -3.95
C GLY A 245 -4.38 11.48 -2.54
N SER A 246 -3.67 12.14 -1.63
CA SER A 246 -4.12 12.33 -0.24
C SER A 246 -5.26 13.35 -0.12
N VAL A 247 -5.98 13.34 1.02
CA VAL A 247 -6.99 14.37 1.36
C VAL A 247 -6.42 15.79 1.25
N LYS A 248 -5.16 15.98 1.61
CA LYS A 248 -4.46 17.26 1.44
C LYS A 248 -4.38 17.70 -0.03
N GLN A 249 -4.14 16.76 -0.94
CA GLN A 249 -4.10 17.03 -2.38
C GLN A 249 -5.49 17.40 -2.90
N LEU A 250 -6.55 16.70 -2.45
CA LEU A 250 -7.94 17.05 -2.76
C LEU A 250 -8.27 18.48 -2.33
N CYS A 251 -7.99 18.82 -1.07
CA CYS A 251 -8.24 20.17 -0.53
C CYS A 251 -7.46 21.24 -1.30
N LYS A 252 -6.18 20.99 -1.62
CA LYS A 252 -5.35 21.93 -2.38
C LYS A 252 -5.91 22.19 -3.78
N SER A 253 -6.31 21.14 -4.50
CA SER A 253 -6.90 21.28 -5.84
C SER A 253 -8.23 22.01 -5.81
N ALA A 254 -9.08 21.73 -4.81
CA ALA A 254 -10.33 22.47 -4.60
C ALA A 254 -10.07 23.96 -4.35
N GLU A 255 -9.10 24.29 -3.48
CA GLU A 255 -8.69 25.65 -3.17
C GLU A 255 -8.18 26.42 -4.40
N GLU A 256 -7.29 25.80 -5.18
CA GLU A 256 -6.74 26.37 -6.42
C GLU A 256 -7.87 26.65 -7.44
N THR A 257 -8.82 25.73 -7.59
CA THR A 257 -9.95 25.87 -8.49
C THR A 257 -10.92 26.95 -8.02
N CYS A 258 -11.22 27.03 -6.71
CA CYS A 258 -12.00 28.13 -6.13
C CYS A 258 -11.40 29.50 -6.48
N ARG A 259 -10.09 29.67 -6.28
CA ARG A 259 -9.40 30.92 -6.59
C ARG A 259 -9.46 31.27 -8.08
N SER A 260 -9.31 30.27 -8.95
CA SER A 260 -9.40 30.49 -10.40
C SER A 260 -10.77 30.94 -10.87
N LEU A 261 -11.82 30.60 -10.11
CA LEU A 261 -13.21 31.03 -10.34
C LEU A 261 -13.55 32.35 -9.65
N GLY A 262 -12.60 32.99 -8.94
CA GLY A 262 -12.76 34.26 -8.27
C GLY A 262 -13.32 34.18 -6.84
N TYR A 263 -13.34 32.99 -6.24
CA TYR A 263 -13.73 32.80 -4.84
C TYR A 263 -12.54 32.91 -3.89
N GLU A 264 -12.80 33.29 -2.65
CA GLU A 264 -11.84 33.21 -1.55
C GLU A 264 -12.11 31.95 -0.72
N PRO A 265 -11.32 30.85 -0.90
CA PRO A 265 -11.55 29.60 -0.20
C PRO A 265 -11.08 29.66 1.25
N ILE A 266 -11.83 29.03 2.15
CA ILE A 266 -11.45 28.82 3.55
C ILE A 266 -11.36 27.31 3.78
N VAL A 267 -10.16 26.80 4.01
CA VAL A 267 -9.94 25.40 4.36
C VAL A 267 -10.03 25.26 5.88
N LEU A 268 -11.15 24.72 6.37
CA LEU A 268 -11.38 24.53 7.81
C LEU A 268 -10.49 23.42 8.39
N THR A 269 -10.38 22.31 7.70
CA THR A 269 -9.56 21.15 8.11
C THR A 269 -9.40 20.17 6.96
N ALA A 270 -8.27 19.45 6.95
CA ALA A 270 -8.03 18.27 6.11
C ALA A 270 -7.99 16.96 6.94
N SER A 271 -8.38 17.03 8.23
CA SER A 271 -8.25 15.93 9.19
C SER A 271 -9.52 15.71 10.03
N MET A 272 -10.69 16.10 9.52
CA MET A 272 -11.96 15.86 10.21
C MET A 272 -12.24 14.34 10.24
N ARG A 273 -12.45 13.80 11.44
CA ARG A 273 -12.86 12.42 11.71
C ARG A 273 -14.36 12.36 11.97
#